data_4cb8221acd185c863b55f6ef74430360
#
_entry.id   4cb8221acd185c863b55f6ef74430360
#
_cell.length_a   1.000
_cell.length_b   1.000
_cell.length_c   1.000
_cell.angle_alpha   90.00
_cell.angle_beta   90.00
_cell.angle_gamma   90.00
#
_symmetry.space_group_name_H-M   'P 1'
#
loop_
_entity.id
_entity.type
_entity.pdbx_description
1 polymer ?
#
loop_
_entity_poly.entity_id
_entity_poly.type
_entity_poly.pdbx_seq_one_letter_code
_entity_poly.pdbx_strand_id
1 'polypeptide(L)'
;NVLKYFVADTLMYGSRSESRMHIPTYKAWGAFLTPTDTLQDNPDWGMTKEDMTKSYLMANDNYYYQFDYYPDTIQMEAKRMNVPTVVLTSNNTASAAEDFLIYADGYKHITKIGSPTYGSTGQPYLFDLPGGGRARICTKNDTYPDGRQFIGYGIVPDIAIKQSLQDYLNNNDVVLQKAIEVLNTQLK
;
A
#
# COMPACT_ATOMS: atom_id res chain seq x y z
N ASN A 1 3.84 -10.66 -2.34
CA ASN A 1 3.21 -9.67 -3.20
C ASN A 1 2.53 -10.36 -4.39
N VAL A 2 1.19 -10.19 -4.50
CA VAL A 2 0.37 -10.83 -5.55
C VAL A 2 0.73 -10.29 -6.94
N LEU A 3 1.11 -9.01 -7.04
CA LEU A 3 1.42 -8.35 -8.31
C LEU A 3 2.52 -9.05 -9.10
N LYS A 4 3.44 -9.75 -8.44
CA LYS A 4 4.52 -10.51 -9.11
C LYS A 4 4.03 -11.53 -10.15
N TYR A 5 2.78 -11.98 -10.06
CA TYR A 5 2.18 -12.93 -11.02
C TYR A 5 1.64 -12.24 -12.29
N PHE A 6 1.54 -10.90 -12.29
CA PHE A 6 0.91 -10.11 -13.34
C PHE A 6 1.87 -9.18 -14.09
N VAL A 7 3.14 -9.12 -13.67
CA VAL A 7 4.15 -8.24 -14.30
C VAL A 7 5.31 -9.06 -14.84
N ALA A 8 5.92 -8.57 -15.92
CA ALA A 8 7.09 -9.20 -16.54
C ALA A 8 8.43 -8.68 -15.98
N ASP A 9 8.41 -7.48 -15.42
CA ASP A 9 9.60 -6.83 -14.89
C ASP A 9 10.14 -7.53 -13.64
N THR A 10 11.46 -7.42 -13.44
CA THR A 10 12.14 -7.94 -12.25
C THR A 10 12.22 -6.91 -11.11
N LEU A 11 12.01 -5.62 -11.44
CA LEU A 11 11.99 -4.53 -10.47
C LEU A 11 10.60 -3.94 -10.37
N MET A 12 10.10 -3.78 -9.16
CA MET A 12 8.86 -3.07 -8.86
C MET A 12 9.19 -1.87 -7.97
N TYR A 13 8.58 -0.75 -8.31
CA TYR A 13 8.72 0.49 -7.55
C TYR A 13 7.45 0.73 -6.74
N GLY A 14 7.54 0.53 -5.43
CA GLY A 14 6.46 0.81 -4.49
C GLY A 14 6.50 2.24 -3.94
N SER A 15 5.69 2.48 -2.92
CA SER A 15 5.63 3.77 -2.22
C SER A 15 6.97 4.16 -1.60
N ARG A 16 7.24 5.45 -1.57
CA ARG A 16 8.24 6.04 -0.68
C ARG A 16 7.57 6.41 0.63
N SER A 17 8.23 6.10 1.73
CA SER A 17 7.70 6.41 3.06
C SER A 17 8.48 7.53 3.72
N GLU A 18 7.75 8.51 4.23
CA GLU A 18 8.27 9.53 5.12
C GLU A 18 7.59 9.42 6.48
N SER A 19 8.33 9.53 7.55
CA SER A 19 7.78 9.51 8.89
C SER A 19 8.36 10.60 9.76
N ARG A 20 7.53 11.19 10.60
CA ARG A 20 8.03 12.02 11.69
C ARG A 20 8.70 11.10 12.70
N MET A 21 9.99 11.35 12.94
CA MET A 21 10.79 10.56 13.86
C MET A 21 10.48 10.99 15.30
N HIS A 22 9.45 10.41 15.87
CA HIS A 22 8.98 10.69 17.23
C HIS A 22 8.55 9.39 17.93
N ILE A 23 8.38 9.42 19.23
CA ILE A 23 8.05 8.25 20.05
C ILE A 23 6.87 7.42 19.49
N PRO A 24 5.73 8.00 19.11
CA PRO A 24 4.64 7.21 18.51
C PRO A 24 5.02 6.42 17.27
N THR A 25 5.85 6.98 16.39
CA THR A 25 6.34 6.26 15.19
C THR A 25 7.10 5.01 15.58
N TYR A 26 8.10 5.16 16.44
CA TYR A 26 8.91 4.02 16.88
C TYR A 26 8.13 3.02 17.72
N LYS A 27 7.21 3.48 18.56
CA LYS A 27 6.30 2.59 19.28
C LYS A 27 5.43 1.78 18.32
N ALA A 28 4.97 2.37 17.21
CA ALA A 28 4.19 1.64 16.20
C ALA A 28 5.06 0.62 15.46
N TRP A 29 6.26 1.00 15.03
CA TRP A 29 7.16 0.13 14.28
C TRP A 29 7.83 -0.91 15.18
N GLY A 30 8.24 -0.52 16.38
CA GLY A 30 8.86 -1.41 17.36
C GLY A 30 7.89 -2.25 18.18
N ALA A 31 6.58 -1.96 18.14
CA ALA A 31 5.57 -2.63 18.98
C ALA A 31 5.45 -4.14 18.75
N PHE A 32 5.85 -4.61 17.58
CA PHE A 32 5.81 -6.01 17.17
C PHE A 32 7.18 -6.68 17.21
N LEU A 33 8.25 -5.93 17.51
CA LEU A 33 9.60 -6.43 17.53
C LEU A 33 9.98 -6.97 18.90
N THR A 34 10.73 -8.06 18.88
CA THR A 34 11.38 -8.64 20.05
C THR A 34 12.90 -8.39 19.98
N PRO A 35 13.66 -8.56 21.07
CA PRO A 35 15.13 -8.50 21.00
C PRO A 35 15.73 -9.45 19.96
N THR A 36 15.08 -10.57 19.68
CA THR A 36 15.53 -11.55 18.69
C THR A 36 15.44 -11.00 17.26
N ASP A 37 14.42 -10.20 16.97
CA ASP A 37 14.23 -9.60 15.64
C ASP A 37 15.33 -8.59 15.30
N THR A 38 16.01 -8.03 16.29
CA THR A 38 17.13 -7.10 16.10
C THR A 38 18.46 -7.78 15.73
N LEU A 39 18.48 -9.10 15.67
CA LEU A 39 19.72 -9.88 15.41
C LEU A 39 19.99 -10.12 13.92
N GLN A 40 18.98 -9.95 13.07
CA GLN A 40 19.07 -10.24 11.63
C GLN A 40 18.21 -9.28 10.82
N ASP A 41 18.42 -9.29 9.50
CA ASP A 41 17.56 -8.58 8.55
C ASP A 41 16.16 -9.20 8.49
N ASN A 42 15.15 -8.39 8.20
CA ASN A 42 13.79 -8.84 7.91
C ASN A 42 13.48 -8.56 6.42
N PRO A 43 13.71 -9.52 5.53
CA PRO A 43 13.50 -9.33 4.11
C PRO A 43 12.01 -9.18 3.73
N ASP A 44 11.10 -9.73 4.52
CA ASP A 44 9.66 -9.62 4.26
C ASP A 44 9.15 -8.18 4.45
N TRP A 45 9.80 -7.42 5.31
CA TRP A 45 9.51 -6.01 5.56
C TRP A 45 10.49 -5.07 4.87
N GLY A 46 11.51 -5.60 4.20
CA GLY A 46 12.58 -4.81 3.61
C GLY A 46 13.42 -4.06 4.65
N MET A 47 13.45 -4.54 5.89
CA MET A 47 14.18 -3.90 7.00
C MET A 47 15.50 -4.61 7.28
N THR A 48 16.56 -3.83 7.36
CA THR A 48 17.87 -4.33 7.79
C THR A 48 17.89 -4.59 9.30
N LYS A 49 18.87 -5.38 9.76
CA LYS A 49 19.16 -5.55 11.20
C LYS A 49 19.30 -4.19 11.90
N GLU A 50 19.94 -3.22 11.25
CA GLU A 50 20.14 -1.89 11.79
C GLU A 50 18.80 -1.17 11.97
N ASP A 51 17.90 -1.24 10.98
CA ASP A 51 16.55 -0.65 11.04
C ASP A 51 15.70 -1.31 12.13
N MET A 52 15.77 -2.65 12.24
CA MET A 52 15.10 -3.40 13.29
C MET A 52 15.60 -2.97 14.67
N THR A 53 16.92 -2.88 14.86
CA THR A 53 17.54 -2.45 16.11
C THR A 53 17.13 -1.02 16.45
N LYS A 54 17.22 -0.09 15.49
CA LYS A 54 16.79 1.30 15.69
C LYS A 54 15.32 1.37 16.08
N SER A 55 14.43 0.70 15.35
CA SER A 55 12.99 0.71 15.65
C SER A 55 12.70 0.17 17.06
N TYR A 56 13.36 -0.91 17.46
CA TYR A 56 13.21 -1.49 18.79
C TYR A 56 13.71 -0.54 19.89
N LEU A 57 14.92 -0.01 19.75
CA LEU A 57 15.53 0.87 20.75
C LEU A 57 14.87 2.23 20.82
N MET A 58 14.51 2.81 19.67
CA MET A 58 13.94 4.15 19.57
C MET A 58 12.50 4.23 20.04
N ALA A 59 11.84 3.11 20.36
CA ALA A 59 10.57 3.13 21.09
C ALA A 59 10.66 3.94 22.41
N ASN A 60 11.88 4.16 22.91
CA ASN A 60 12.17 4.89 24.15
C ASN A 60 12.95 6.19 23.97
N ASP A 61 13.42 6.49 22.74
CA ASP A 61 14.31 7.64 22.46
C ASP A 61 13.72 8.60 21.43
N ASN A 62 14.07 9.89 21.49
CA ASN A 62 13.58 10.97 20.62
C ASN A 62 14.49 11.22 19.41
N TYR A 63 14.98 10.20 18.74
CA TYR A 63 15.84 10.36 17.56
C TYR A 63 15.04 10.47 16.27
N TYR A 64 15.58 11.23 15.30
CA TYR A 64 15.08 11.28 13.93
C TYR A 64 15.77 10.21 13.10
N TYR A 65 15.01 9.41 12.39
CA TYR A 65 15.51 8.39 11.48
C TYR A 65 14.85 8.50 10.12
N GLN A 66 15.64 8.50 9.08
CA GLN A 66 15.19 8.47 7.70
C GLN A 66 15.48 7.08 7.13
N PHE A 67 14.45 6.40 6.65
CA PHE A 67 14.61 5.11 5.99
C PHE A 67 15.15 5.29 4.58
N ASP A 68 16.10 4.46 4.22
CA ASP A 68 16.53 4.35 2.83
C ASP A 68 15.42 3.72 1.98
N TYR A 69 15.39 4.13 0.72
CA TYR A 69 14.43 3.61 -0.23
C TYR A 69 15.12 2.77 -1.29
N TYR A 70 14.68 1.53 -1.43
CA TYR A 70 15.15 0.59 -2.45
C TYR A 70 13.95 -0.01 -3.18
N PRO A 71 14.04 -0.21 -4.52
CA PRO A 71 13.02 -0.94 -5.23
C PRO A 71 13.04 -2.42 -4.85
N ASP A 72 11.87 -3.04 -4.79
CA ASP A 72 11.74 -4.48 -4.55
C ASP A 72 12.19 -5.28 -5.78
N THR A 73 13.00 -6.31 -5.56
CA THR A 73 13.41 -7.23 -6.60
C THR A 73 12.50 -8.45 -6.64
N ILE A 74 11.90 -8.70 -7.81
CA ILE A 74 11.08 -9.89 -8.03
C ILE A 74 11.97 -11.04 -8.53
N GLN A 75 12.04 -12.12 -7.75
CA GLN A 75 12.60 -13.39 -8.19
C GLN A 75 11.45 -14.40 -8.35
N MET A 76 11.25 -14.90 -9.57
CA MET A 76 10.24 -15.91 -9.86
C MET A 76 10.79 -16.94 -10.84
N GLU A 77 10.59 -18.22 -10.50
CA GLU A 77 10.82 -19.36 -11.40
C GLU A 77 9.57 -19.68 -12.25
N ALA A 78 8.39 -19.25 -11.81
CA ALA A 78 7.14 -19.53 -12.48
C ALA A 78 6.86 -18.58 -13.66
N LYS A 79 6.09 -19.09 -14.65
CA LYS A 79 5.61 -18.28 -15.77
C LYS A 79 4.76 -17.11 -15.27
N ARG A 80 5.07 -15.90 -15.75
CA ARG A 80 4.32 -14.68 -15.46
C ARG A 80 3.17 -14.49 -16.42
N MET A 81 2.05 -13.96 -15.90
CA MET A 81 0.91 -13.55 -16.73
C MET A 81 1.03 -12.06 -17.01
N ASN A 82 1.48 -11.71 -18.22
CA ASN A 82 1.52 -10.33 -18.70
C ASN A 82 0.33 -10.13 -19.67
N VAL A 83 -0.86 -10.05 -19.10
CA VAL A 83 -2.13 -9.95 -19.84
C VAL A 83 -2.88 -8.69 -19.41
N PRO A 84 -3.77 -8.13 -20.26
CA PRO A 84 -4.65 -7.05 -19.85
C PRO A 84 -5.36 -7.39 -18.55
N THR A 85 -5.20 -6.51 -17.56
CA THR A 85 -5.69 -6.72 -16.20
C THR A 85 -6.44 -5.46 -15.74
N VAL A 86 -7.60 -5.66 -15.13
CA VAL A 86 -8.34 -4.56 -14.50
C VAL A 86 -8.37 -4.77 -13.00
N VAL A 87 -8.08 -3.69 -12.25
CA VAL A 87 -8.19 -3.65 -10.79
C VAL A 87 -9.34 -2.72 -10.42
N LEU A 88 -10.32 -3.25 -9.70
CA LEU A 88 -11.45 -2.47 -9.23
C LEU A 88 -11.08 -1.74 -7.93
N THR A 89 -11.40 -0.45 -7.86
CA THR A 89 -11.10 0.41 -6.71
C THR A 89 -12.35 1.07 -6.15
N SER A 90 -12.35 1.30 -4.85
CA SER A 90 -13.40 2.05 -4.18
C SER A 90 -12.84 2.83 -3.00
N ASN A 91 -13.66 3.67 -2.39
CA ASN A 91 -13.30 4.36 -1.15
C ASN A 91 -12.99 3.41 0.03
N ASN A 92 -13.35 2.13 -0.07
CA ASN A 92 -12.98 1.10 0.91
C ASN A 92 -11.63 0.44 0.62
N THR A 93 -11.03 0.72 -0.54
CA THR A 93 -9.67 0.30 -0.86
C THR A 93 -8.69 1.13 -0.04
N ALA A 94 -7.94 0.52 0.87
CA ALA A 94 -7.08 1.24 1.81
C ALA A 94 -5.83 0.45 2.17
N SER A 95 -4.81 1.14 2.69
CA SER A 95 -3.61 0.55 3.28
C SER A 95 -2.84 -0.35 2.29
N ALA A 96 -2.55 -1.59 2.64
CA ALA A 96 -1.80 -2.53 1.79
C ALA A 96 -2.40 -2.70 0.38
N ALA A 97 -3.70 -2.46 0.20
CA ALA A 97 -4.33 -2.45 -1.12
C ALA A 97 -3.92 -1.21 -1.93
N GLU A 98 -3.67 -0.08 -1.28
CA GLU A 98 -3.14 1.13 -1.92
C GLU A 98 -1.67 0.95 -2.27
N ASP A 99 -0.87 0.31 -1.41
CA ASP A 99 0.52 -0.07 -1.75
C ASP A 99 0.56 -0.96 -3.01
N PHE A 100 -0.36 -1.93 -3.12
CA PHE A 100 -0.48 -2.74 -4.33
C PHE A 100 -0.76 -1.87 -5.57
N LEU A 101 -1.63 -0.86 -5.48
CA LEU A 101 -1.96 0.03 -6.59
C LEU A 101 -0.79 0.95 -6.97
N ILE A 102 0.05 1.34 -6.01
CA ILE A 102 1.26 2.12 -6.27
C ILE A 102 2.28 1.27 -7.05
N TYR A 103 2.48 0.01 -6.65
CA TYR A 103 3.30 -0.92 -7.43
C TYR A 103 2.75 -1.14 -8.84
N ALA A 104 1.43 -1.13 -9.01
CA ALA A 104 0.77 -1.34 -10.29
C ALA A 104 0.79 -0.11 -11.22
N ASP A 105 1.09 1.08 -10.71
CA ASP A 105 0.94 2.35 -11.44
C ASP A 105 1.81 2.47 -12.70
N GLY A 106 2.97 1.83 -12.72
CA GLY A 106 3.88 1.86 -13.88
C GLY A 106 3.51 0.90 -15.02
N TYR A 107 2.51 0.03 -14.86
CA TYR A 107 2.24 -1.05 -15.81
C TYR A 107 1.03 -0.76 -16.69
N LYS A 108 1.29 -0.45 -17.98
CA LYS A 108 0.26 -0.06 -18.96
C LYS A 108 -0.84 -1.10 -19.22
N HIS A 109 -0.56 -2.37 -18.94
CA HIS A 109 -1.54 -3.46 -19.10
C HIS A 109 -2.45 -3.63 -17.87
N ILE A 110 -2.22 -2.86 -16.81
CA ILE A 110 -3.04 -2.85 -15.60
C ILE A 110 -3.82 -1.54 -15.55
N THR A 111 -5.14 -1.63 -15.60
CA THR A 111 -6.06 -0.48 -15.58
C THR A 111 -6.84 -0.45 -14.28
N LYS A 112 -6.82 0.67 -13.57
CA LYS A 112 -7.60 0.90 -12.34
C LYS A 112 -8.97 1.47 -12.72
N ILE A 113 -10.06 0.84 -12.29
CA ILE A 113 -11.44 1.29 -12.58
C ILE A 113 -12.26 1.38 -11.28
N GLY A 114 -13.00 2.45 -11.11
CA GLY A 114 -13.88 2.64 -9.96
C GLY A 114 -13.89 4.04 -9.40
N SER A 115 -13.85 4.18 -8.10
CA SER A 115 -13.71 5.47 -7.42
C SER A 115 -12.35 5.61 -6.73
N PRO A 116 -11.94 6.84 -6.35
CA PRO A 116 -10.73 7.05 -5.56
C PRO A 116 -10.71 6.19 -4.30
N THR A 117 -9.52 5.75 -3.91
CA THR A 117 -9.31 4.94 -2.72
C THR A 117 -9.44 5.77 -1.43
N TYR A 118 -9.19 5.17 -0.29
CA TYR A 118 -9.32 5.84 1.01
C TYR A 118 -8.22 6.89 1.26
N GLY A 119 -7.01 6.65 0.77
CA GLY A 119 -5.87 7.56 0.97
C GLY A 119 -5.18 7.40 2.32
N SER A 120 -4.90 6.17 2.77
CA SER A 120 -4.24 5.95 4.04
C SER A 120 -3.45 4.64 4.09
N THR A 121 -2.11 4.76 4.18
CA THR A 121 -1.16 3.65 4.40
C THR A 121 -0.33 3.83 5.68
N GLY A 122 -0.79 4.65 6.60
CA GLY A 122 -0.04 5.32 7.65
C GLY A 122 0.56 4.48 8.78
N GLN A 123 0.63 3.12 8.72
CA GLN A 123 1.17 2.28 9.80
C GLN A 123 0.75 2.78 11.19
N PRO A 124 -0.52 2.63 11.62
CA PRO A 124 -1.04 3.35 12.76
C PRO A 124 -0.46 2.84 14.09
N TYR A 125 -0.09 3.79 14.95
CA TYR A 125 0.08 3.54 16.38
C TYR A 125 -1.28 3.42 17.03
N LEU A 126 -1.53 2.28 17.65
CA LEU A 126 -2.77 1.96 18.36
C LEU A 126 -2.58 2.12 19.87
N PHE A 127 -3.53 2.72 20.55
CA PHE A 127 -3.50 2.85 22.01
C PHE A 127 -4.91 2.89 22.59
N ASP A 128 -5.01 2.40 23.82
CA ASP A 128 -6.26 2.40 24.58
C ASP A 128 -6.53 3.76 25.22
N LEU A 129 -7.78 4.15 25.26
CA LEU A 129 -8.27 5.36 25.92
C LEU A 129 -8.96 5.02 27.24
N PRO A 130 -9.01 5.96 28.21
CA PRO A 130 -9.85 5.78 29.40
C PRO A 130 -11.30 5.48 29.02
N GLY A 131 -11.94 4.54 29.74
CA GLY A 131 -13.31 4.13 29.45
C GLY A 131 -13.44 3.01 28.41
N GLY A 132 -12.33 2.37 27.99
CA GLY A 132 -12.34 1.21 27.10
C GLY A 132 -12.41 1.56 25.61
N GLY A 133 -12.30 2.84 25.27
CA GLY A 133 -12.16 3.29 23.88
C GLY A 133 -10.76 2.98 23.33
N ARG A 134 -10.61 3.04 22.00
CA ARG A 134 -9.33 2.91 21.30
C ARG A 134 -9.11 4.06 20.34
N ALA A 135 -7.86 4.49 20.22
CA ALA A 135 -7.44 5.45 19.22
C ALA A 135 -6.29 4.90 18.38
N ARG A 136 -6.12 5.46 17.19
CA ARG A 136 -4.99 5.17 16.32
C ARG A 136 -4.51 6.46 15.66
N ILE A 137 -3.19 6.58 15.49
CA ILE A 137 -2.54 7.73 14.85
C ILE A 137 -1.62 7.20 13.76
N CYS A 138 -1.76 7.71 12.53
CA CYS A 138 -0.84 7.39 11.45
C CYS A 138 0.56 7.92 11.78
N THR A 139 1.58 7.11 11.53
CA THR A 139 2.96 7.40 11.94
C THR A 139 3.89 7.63 10.77
N LYS A 140 3.48 7.35 9.54
CA LYS A 140 4.24 7.61 8.32
C LYS A 140 3.38 8.30 7.26
N ASN A 141 4.04 8.90 6.30
CA ASN A 141 3.47 9.45 5.10
C ASN A 141 4.13 8.77 3.90
N ASP A 142 3.34 8.05 3.13
CA ASP A 142 3.80 7.38 1.93
C ASP A 142 3.50 8.22 0.70
N THR A 143 4.37 8.12 -0.29
CA THR A 143 4.20 8.74 -1.60
C THR A 143 4.44 7.71 -2.70
N TYR A 144 4.05 8.03 -3.92
CA TYR A 144 4.56 7.33 -5.08
C TYR A 144 6.08 7.46 -5.19
N PRO A 145 6.76 6.55 -5.92
CA PRO A 145 8.21 6.65 -6.13
C PRO A 145 8.66 7.98 -6.73
N ASP A 146 7.80 8.63 -7.53
CA ASP A 146 8.03 9.93 -8.15
C ASP A 146 7.65 11.13 -7.26
N GLY A 147 7.21 10.88 -6.02
CA GLY A 147 6.85 11.91 -5.05
C GLY A 147 5.39 12.37 -5.10
N ARG A 148 4.55 11.86 -6.02
CA ARG A 148 3.12 12.17 -6.02
C ARG A 148 2.49 11.76 -4.69
N GLN A 149 1.62 12.63 -4.19
CA GLN A 149 0.87 12.42 -2.94
C GLN A 149 -0.43 11.68 -3.22
N PHE A 150 -0.89 10.86 -2.29
CA PHE A 150 -2.21 10.23 -2.30
C PHE A 150 -2.86 10.20 -0.92
N ILE A 151 -2.10 10.43 0.14
CA ILE A 151 -2.61 10.42 1.52
C ILE A 151 -3.65 11.53 1.70
N GLY A 152 -4.84 11.16 2.18
CA GLY A 152 -5.98 12.05 2.37
C GLY A 152 -6.84 12.30 1.12
N TYR A 153 -6.36 11.92 -0.08
CA TYR A 153 -7.07 12.10 -1.36
C TYR A 153 -7.49 10.77 -1.99
N GLY A 154 -6.72 9.72 -1.72
CA GLY A 154 -6.82 8.42 -2.36
C GLY A 154 -6.09 8.35 -3.71
N ILE A 155 -5.90 7.13 -4.16
CA ILE A 155 -5.38 6.83 -5.50
C ILE A 155 -6.53 6.98 -6.48
N VAL A 156 -6.35 7.84 -7.47
CA VAL A 156 -7.35 8.10 -8.51
C VAL A 156 -7.31 6.97 -9.54
N PRO A 157 -8.46 6.33 -9.86
CA PRO A 157 -8.50 5.31 -10.90
C PRO A 157 -8.29 5.90 -12.30
N ASP A 158 -7.81 5.09 -13.24
CA ASP A 158 -7.63 5.48 -14.65
C ASP A 158 -8.98 5.72 -15.34
N ILE A 159 -10.02 4.97 -14.94
CA ILE A 159 -11.40 5.15 -15.38
C ILE A 159 -12.29 5.32 -14.16
N ALA A 160 -12.79 6.53 -13.95
CA ALA A 160 -13.66 6.84 -12.84
C ALA A 160 -15.11 6.41 -13.14
N ILE A 161 -15.66 5.57 -12.26
CA ILE A 161 -17.05 5.13 -12.30
C ILE A 161 -17.64 5.31 -10.91
N LYS A 162 -18.79 5.99 -10.86
CA LYS A 162 -19.53 6.17 -9.62
C LYS A 162 -20.82 5.37 -9.69
N GLN A 163 -20.97 4.41 -8.78
CA GLN A 163 -22.21 3.67 -8.60
C GLN A 163 -23.28 4.61 -8.03
N SER A 164 -24.45 4.62 -8.63
CA SER A 164 -25.61 5.36 -8.10
C SER A 164 -26.33 4.57 -7.02
N LEU A 165 -27.16 5.24 -6.21
CA LEU A 165 -28.02 4.57 -5.26
C LEU A 165 -28.98 3.57 -5.97
N GLN A 166 -29.47 3.93 -7.16
CA GLN A 166 -30.36 3.06 -7.94
C GLN A 166 -29.63 1.80 -8.41
N ASP A 167 -28.37 1.93 -8.84
CA ASP A 167 -27.53 0.76 -9.21
C ASP A 167 -27.37 -0.17 -8.01
N TYR A 168 -27.05 0.40 -6.84
CA TYR A 168 -26.91 -0.37 -5.61
C TYR A 168 -28.20 -1.12 -5.24
N LEU A 169 -29.36 -0.43 -5.26
CA LEU A 169 -30.65 -1.03 -4.94
C LEU A 169 -31.07 -2.13 -5.93
N ASN A 170 -30.63 -2.01 -7.18
CA ASN A 170 -30.90 -3.01 -8.23
C ASN A 170 -29.83 -4.11 -8.31
N ASN A 171 -28.88 -4.16 -7.40
CA ASN A 171 -27.70 -5.05 -7.46
C ASN A 171 -26.95 -4.96 -8.80
N ASN A 172 -26.87 -3.76 -9.37
CA ASN A 172 -26.21 -3.49 -10.63
C ASN A 172 -24.78 -3.01 -10.37
N ASP A 173 -23.78 -3.88 -10.59
CA ASP A 173 -22.37 -3.53 -10.44
C ASP A 173 -21.84 -2.90 -11.73
N VAL A 174 -22.05 -1.58 -11.85
CA VAL A 174 -21.61 -0.81 -13.03
C VAL A 174 -20.08 -0.73 -13.14
N VAL A 175 -19.36 -0.89 -12.03
CA VAL A 175 -17.89 -0.90 -12.03
C VAL A 175 -17.37 -2.19 -12.66
N LEU A 176 -17.91 -3.33 -12.24
CA LEU A 176 -17.57 -4.63 -12.84
C LEU A 176 -17.98 -4.70 -14.32
N GLN A 177 -19.16 -4.19 -14.67
CA GLN A 177 -19.61 -4.15 -16.07
C GLN A 177 -18.62 -3.35 -16.95
N LYS A 178 -18.18 -2.19 -16.47
CA LYS A 178 -17.17 -1.40 -17.19
C LYS A 178 -15.83 -2.10 -17.30
N ALA A 179 -15.42 -2.81 -16.29
CA ALA A 179 -14.20 -3.61 -16.32
C ALA A 179 -14.25 -4.71 -17.39
N ILE A 180 -15.36 -5.42 -17.48
CA ILE A 180 -15.59 -6.45 -18.52
C ILE A 180 -15.59 -5.82 -19.92
N GLU A 181 -16.22 -4.66 -20.11
CA GLU A 181 -16.22 -3.92 -21.37
C GLU A 181 -14.79 -3.57 -21.81
N VAL A 182 -13.99 -3.01 -20.88
CA VAL A 182 -12.60 -2.62 -21.15
C VAL A 182 -11.76 -3.84 -21.53
N LEU A 183 -11.85 -4.93 -20.78
CA LEU A 183 -11.11 -6.15 -21.09
C LEU A 183 -11.50 -6.75 -22.44
N ASN A 184 -12.79 -6.77 -22.78
CA ASN A 184 -13.26 -7.25 -24.08
C ASN A 184 -12.74 -6.41 -25.26
N THR A 185 -12.45 -5.13 -25.03
CA THR A 185 -11.88 -4.25 -26.04
C THR A 185 -10.36 -4.46 -26.21
N GLN A 186 -9.67 -4.78 -25.12
CA GLN A 186 -8.21 -4.98 -25.12
C GLN A 186 -7.78 -6.38 -25.60
N LEU A 187 -8.70 -7.35 -25.60
CA LEU A 187 -8.44 -8.73 -26.03
C LEU A 187 -8.74 -8.98 -27.52
N LYS A 188 -9.24 -7.97 -28.23
CA LYS A 188 -9.44 -8.00 -29.70
C LYS A 188 -8.20 -7.48 -30.43
#